data_b39188572b162ff195415887e8f7b15e
#
_entry.id   b39188572b162ff195415887e8f7b15e
#
_cell.length_a   1.000
_cell.length_b   1.000
_cell.length_c   1.000
_cell.angle_alpha   90.00
_cell.angle_beta   90.00
_cell.angle_gamma   90.00
#
_symmetry.space_group_name_H-M   'P 1'
#
loop_
_entity.id
_entity.type
_entity.pdbx_description
1 polymer ?
#
loop_
_entity_poly.entity_id
_entity_poly.type
_entity_poly.pdbx_seq_one_letter_code
_entity_poly.pdbx_strand_id
1 'polypeptide(L)'
;MERKIVHVIGTGTIGEPLIGLLCDYEDQLGIDEVTFHKNSALKDDRSKIIDLLKRGARLSVDDGKQQEFKKLGMDPDFESIESIKRASVVIDCTPSGIGHSNKLKYYDNFKDDVKGFLAQGSEDGFGKKYARGINDKALTTSDQFIQIVSCNTHNISCITKTLTLNKDPDNLIEGKYLCVRRANDLSQPDSFIPSPQVGVHNDMQYGSHHAADAAGLFSTLGMDLNLFSSAMKVNSQYMHVLWFNLKVKEPTTLSSVKEKLHNNDHVAMTNKDLTSTVFSFGRDHGHYGRIMNQTVVVEQSLHVKNEHEISGFCFTPQDGNSILSSISAAEWFLYPHSYEDKIQCLSNLFFNII
;
A
#
# COMPACT_ATOMS: atom_id res chain seq x y z
N MET A 1 -9.43 20.58 -22.30
CA MET A 1 -8.61 20.10 -21.17
C MET A 1 -8.15 18.70 -21.51
N GLU A 2 -6.93 18.34 -21.15
CA GLU A 2 -6.40 16.99 -21.31
C GLU A 2 -7.21 16.03 -20.42
N ARG A 3 -7.66 14.91 -20.98
CA ARG A 3 -8.45 13.91 -20.28
C ARG A 3 -7.59 13.16 -19.25
N LYS A 4 -8.06 13.01 -18.03
CA LYS A 4 -7.34 12.37 -16.93
C LYS A 4 -7.76 10.92 -16.78
N ILE A 5 -6.93 10.04 -17.29
CA ILE A 5 -7.18 8.60 -17.37
C ILE A 5 -6.20 7.88 -16.40
N VAL A 6 -6.76 7.08 -15.49
CA VAL A 6 -5.96 6.19 -14.63
C VAL A 6 -6.10 4.76 -15.15
N HIS A 7 -4.97 4.14 -15.49
CA HIS A 7 -4.91 2.76 -15.96
C HIS A 7 -4.29 1.84 -14.90
N VAL A 8 -5.03 0.81 -14.47
CA VAL A 8 -4.57 -0.15 -13.47
C VAL A 8 -4.27 -1.49 -14.12
N ILE A 9 -3.06 -2.02 -13.95
CA ILE A 9 -2.63 -3.32 -14.49
C ILE A 9 -2.70 -4.37 -13.39
N GLY A 10 -3.54 -5.39 -13.58
CA GLY A 10 -3.79 -6.46 -12.63
C GLY A 10 -5.03 -6.24 -11.75
N THR A 11 -5.74 -7.33 -11.49
CA THR A 11 -7.00 -7.37 -10.70
C THR A 11 -6.86 -8.31 -9.50
N GLY A 12 -5.68 -8.31 -8.86
CA GLY A 12 -5.39 -9.07 -7.65
C GLY A 12 -5.86 -8.35 -6.38
N THR A 13 -5.28 -8.74 -5.24
CA THR A 13 -5.62 -8.27 -3.89
C THR A 13 -5.60 -6.74 -3.73
N ILE A 14 -4.70 -6.06 -4.46
CA ILE A 14 -4.60 -4.59 -4.47
C ILE A 14 -5.39 -4.01 -5.65
N GLY A 15 -5.22 -4.56 -6.85
CA GLY A 15 -5.78 -3.97 -8.08
C GLY A 15 -7.30 -3.91 -8.09
N GLU A 16 -7.99 -4.98 -7.72
CA GLU A 16 -9.47 -5.01 -7.70
C GLU A 16 -10.06 -3.91 -6.79
N PRO A 17 -9.71 -3.82 -5.47
CA PRO A 17 -10.26 -2.76 -4.62
C PRO A 17 -9.77 -1.36 -5.02
N LEU A 18 -8.57 -1.22 -5.58
CA LEU A 18 -8.08 0.06 -6.10
C LEU A 18 -8.92 0.56 -7.28
N ILE A 19 -9.20 -0.31 -8.26
CA ILE A 19 -10.04 0.03 -9.42
C ILE A 19 -11.44 0.43 -8.93
N GLY A 20 -12.05 -0.36 -8.03
CA GLY A 20 -13.34 -0.07 -7.44
C GLY A 20 -13.38 1.29 -6.74
N LEU A 21 -12.35 1.61 -5.94
CA LEU A 21 -12.25 2.88 -5.23
C LEU A 21 -12.08 4.07 -6.19
N LEU A 22 -11.24 3.93 -7.21
CA LEU A 22 -11.06 4.95 -8.24
C LEU A 22 -12.38 5.26 -8.97
N CYS A 23 -13.19 4.25 -9.28
CA CYS A 23 -14.51 4.44 -9.90
C CYS A 23 -15.52 5.07 -8.93
N ASP A 24 -15.58 4.60 -7.68
CA ASP A 24 -16.56 5.10 -6.71
C ASP A 24 -16.31 6.58 -6.31
N TYR A 25 -15.09 7.07 -6.47
CA TYR A 25 -14.67 8.44 -6.13
C TYR A 25 -14.17 9.25 -7.34
N GLU A 26 -14.43 8.81 -8.59
CA GLU A 26 -13.89 9.45 -9.79
C GLU A 26 -14.20 10.95 -9.88
N ASP A 27 -15.42 11.36 -9.55
CA ASP A 27 -15.84 12.76 -9.58
C ASP A 27 -15.04 13.61 -8.57
N GLN A 28 -14.89 13.12 -7.32
CA GLN A 28 -14.20 13.84 -6.26
C GLN A 28 -12.69 13.90 -6.51
N LEU A 29 -12.11 12.82 -7.03
CA LEU A 29 -10.71 12.74 -7.45
C LEU A 29 -10.47 13.53 -8.74
N GLY A 30 -11.52 13.80 -9.53
CA GLY A 30 -11.43 14.52 -10.80
C GLY A 30 -10.79 13.67 -11.90
N ILE A 31 -11.04 12.36 -11.86
CA ILE A 31 -10.65 11.39 -12.87
C ILE A 31 -11.76 11.33 -13.93
N ASP A 32 -11.40 11.34 -15.21
CA ASP A 32 -12.36 11.29 -16.32
C ASP A 32 -12.63 9.86 -16.81
N GLU A 33 -11.72 8.93 -16.53
CA GLU A 33 -11.86 7.53 -16.94
C GLU A 33 -10.93 6.64 -16.13
N VAL A 34 -11.46 5.51 -15.66
CA VAL A 34 -10.69 4.42 -15.06
C VAL A 34 -10.65 3.23 -16.01
N THR A 35 -9.46 2.81 -16.42
CA THR A 35 -9.26 1.63 -17.26
C THR A 35 -8.46 0.58 -16.48
N PHE A 36 -8.65 -0.70 -16.79
CA PHE A 36 -7.87 -1.75 -16.15
C PHE A 36 -7.51 -2.88 -17.11
N HIS A 37 -6.34 -3.48 -16.92
CA HIS A 37 -5.86 -4.59 -17.71
C HIS A 37 -6.07 -5.93 -17.02
N LYS A 38 -6.55 -6.92 -17.75
CA LYS A 38 -6.66 -8.31 -17.34
C LYS A 38 -6.01 -9.24 -18.36
N ASN A 39 -5.03 -10.04 -17.91
CA ASN A 39 -4.24 -10.90 -18.78
C ASN A 39 -5.00 -12.16 -19.26
N SER A 40 -5.86 -12.75 -18.42
CA SER A 40 -6.47 -14.06 -18.70
C SER A 40 -7.97 -14.04 -18.49
N ALA A 41 -8.71 -14.62 -19.43
CA ALA A 41 -10.15 -14.80 -19.37
C ALA A 41 -10.49 -16.04 -18.54
N LEU A 42 -10.66 -15.89 -17.22
CA LEU A 42 -11.01 -16.96 -16.31
C LEU A 42 -12.47 -16.87 -15.86
N LYS A 43 -13.17 -17.99 -15.82
CA LYS A 43 -14.57 -18.06 -15.34
C LYS A 43 -14.69 -17.62 -13.87
N ASP A 44 -13.70 -17.97 -13.04
CA ASP A 44 -13.67 -17.64 -11.60
C ASP A 44 -13.49 -16.15 -11.35
N ASP A 45 -12.85 -15.43 -12.28
CA ASP A 45 -12.67 -13.98 -12.21
C ASP A 45 -13.86 -13.18 -12.78
N ARG A 46 -14.80 -13.86 -13.46
CA ARG A 46 -15.89 -13.19 -14.18
C ARG A 46 -16.72 -12.28 -13.28
N SER A 47 -17.05 -12.73 -12.07
CA SER A 47 -17.91 -11.98 -11.15
C SER A 47 -17.28 -10.63 -10.78
N LYS A 48 -15.99 -10.62 -10.42
CA LYS A 48 -15.28 -9.38 -10.07
C LYS A 48 -15.09 -8.45 -11.27
N ILE A 49 -14.78 -9.00 -12.46
CA ILE A 49 -14.64 -8.17 -13.67
C ILE A 49 -15.98 -7.51 -14.04
N ILE A 50 -17.08 -8.25 -13.99
CA ILE A 50 -18.41 -7.69 -14.26
C ILE A 50 -18.81 -6.63 -13.22
N ASP A 51 -18.42 -6.78 -11.95
CA ASP A 51 -18.66 -5.76 -10.93
C ASP A 51 -17.88 -4.47 -11.24
N LEU A 52 -16.61 -4.58 -11.58
CA LEU A 52 -15.80 -3.43 -11.98
C LEU A 52 -16.34 -2.70 -13.21
N LEU A 53 -16.80 -3.45 -14.24
CA LEU A 53 -17.44 -2.87 -15.42
C LEU A 53 -18.74 -2.12 -15.07
N LYS A 54 -19.56 -2.67 -14.15
CA LYS A 54 -20.79 -2.00 -13.66
C LYS A 54 -20.51 -0.71 -12.90
N ARG A 55 -19.32 -0.58 -12.27
CA ARG A 55 -18.87 0.64 -11.59
C ARG A 55 -18.34 1.71 -12.56
N GLY A 56 -18.25 1.40 -13.86
CA GLY A 56 -17.77 2.33 -14.87
C GLY A 56 -16.33 2.09 -15.34
N ALA A 57 -15.58 1.16 -14.72
CA ALA A 57 -14.25 0.83 -15.20
C ALA A 57 -14.29 0.20 -16.59
N ARG A 58 -13.30 0.48 -17.44
CA ARG A 58 -13.22 -0.02 -18.80
C ARG A 58 -12.12 -1.07 -18.94
N LEU A 59 -12.48 -2.23 -19.51
CA LEU A 59 -11.59 -3.38 -19.62
C LEU A 59 -10.64 -3.25 -20.81
N SER A 60 -9.37 -3.54 -20.54
CA SER A 60 -8.29 -3.68 -21.51
C SER A 60 -7.70 -5.09 -21.44
N VAL A 61 -7.39 -5.68 -22.59
CA VAL A 61 -6.81 -7.02 -22.72
C VAL A 61 -5.67 -7.02 -23.72
N ASP A 62 -4.83 -8.05 -23.67
CA ASP A 62 -3.77 -8.21 -24.68
C ASP A 62 -4.34 -8.42 -26.07
N ASP A 63 -3.57 -8.02 -27.08
CA ASP A 63 -3.91 -8.24 -28.49
C ASP A 63 -4.24 -9.71 -28.77
N GLY A 64 -5.30 -9.92 -29.54
CA GLY A 64 -5.82 -11.23 -29.91
C GLY A 64 -6.62 -11.97 -28.84
N LYS A 65 -6.74 -11.45 -27.59
CA LYS A 65 -7.50 -12.10 -26.51
C LYS A 65 -8.96 -11.64 -26.41
N GLN A 66 -9.40 -10.63 -27.15
CA GLN A 66 -10.74 -10.03 -27.05
C GLN A 66 -11.86 -11.08 -27.16
N GLN A 67 -11.71 -12.07 -28.04
CA GLN A 67 -12.74 -13.09 -28.25
C GLN A 67 -12.89 -14.05 -27.06
N GLU A 68 -11.80 -14.32 -26.33
CA GLU A 68 -11.83 -15.17 -25.13
C GLU A 68 -12.65 -14.51 -24.03
N PHE A 69 -12.45 -13.20 -23.83
CA PHE A 69 -13.20 -12.43 -22.83
C PHE A 69 -14.67 -12.27 -23.24
N LYS A 70 -14.97 -11.96 -24.51
CA LYS A 70 -16.34 -11.87 -25.01
C LYS A 70 -17.15 -13.14 -24.85
N LYS A 71 -16.54 -14.32 -25.05
CA LYS A 71 -17.19 -15.62 -24.79
C LYS A 71 -17.65 -15.80 -23.35
N LEU A 72 -17.03 -15.11 -22.39
CA LEU A 72 -17.41 -15.10 -20.99
C LEU A 72 -18.31 -13.91 -20.62
N GLY A 73 -18.76 -13.11 -21.60
CA GLY A 73 -19.58 -11.93 -21.36
C GLY A 73 -18.81 -10.79 -20.67
N MET A 74 -17.50 -10.71 -20.89
CA MET A 74 -16.64 -9.62 -20.49
C MET A 74 -16.17 -8.92 -21.75
N ASP A 75 -16.79 -7.79 -22.11
CA ASP A 75 -16.47 -7.08 -23.36
C ASP A 75 -15.31 -6.11 -23.16
N PRO A 76 -14.12 -6.35 -23.76
CA PRO A 76 -13.02 -5.40 -23.71
C PRO A 76 -13.31 -4.15 -24.54
N ASP A 77 -12.93 -3.00 -23.99
CA ASP A 77 -13.01 -1.70 -24.69
C ASP A 77 -11.74 -1.41 -25.49
N PHE A 78 -10.58 -1.86 -24.98
CA PHE A 78 -9.27 -1.49 -25.50
C PHE A 78 -8.30 -2.67 -25.56
N GLU A 79 -7.23 -2.50 -26.32
CA GLU A 79 -6.02 -3.29 -26.25
C GLU A 79 -5.05 -2.72 -25.20
N SER A 80 -4.19 -3.59 -24.64
CA SER A 80 -3.32 -3.25 -23.52
C SER A 80 -2.38 -2.07 -23.83
N ILE A 81 -1.73 -2.06 -24.99
CA ILE A 81 -0.81 -0.99 -25.41
C ILE A 81 -1.56 0.34 -25.65
N GLU A 82 -2.73 0.28 -26.25
CA GLU A 82 -3.58 1.46 -26.44
C GLU A 82 -3.96 2.09 -25.09
N SER A 83 -4.34 1.26 -24.11
CA SER A 83 -4.70 1.75 -22.78
C SER A 83 -3.53 2.40 -22.04
N ILE A 84 -2.32 1.84 -22.13
CA ILE A 84 -1.12 2.45 -21.56
C ILE A 84 -0.86 3.81 -22.21
N LYS A 85 -0.88 3.88 -23.54
CA LYS A 85 -0.62 5.12 -24.28
C LYS A 85 -1.65 6.22 -23.99
N ARG A 86 -2.91 5.87 -23.73
CA ARG A 86 -3.99 6.82 -23.41
C ARG A 86 -3.96 7.30 -21.97
N ALA A 87 -3.29 6.59 -21.09
CA ALA A 87 -3.30 6.86 -19.65
C ALA A 87 -2.53 8.13 -19.30
N SER A 88 -3.07 8.89 -18.36
CA SER A 88 -2.30 9.95 -17.68
C SER A 88 -1.40 9.36 -16.60
N VAL A 89 -1.87 8.30 -15.91
CA VAL A 89 -1.12 7.56 -14.88
C VAL A 89 -1.37 6.07 -15.05
N VAL A 90 -0.32 5.27 -14.94
CA VAL A 90 -0.38 3.80 -14.93
C VAL A 90 -0.01 3.27 -13.55
N ILE A 91 -0.85 2.40 -12.99
CA ILE A 91 -0.61 1.74 -11.69
C ILE A 91 -0.47 0.24 -11.92
N ASP A 92 0.74 -0.27 -11.75
CA ASP A 92 1.05 -1.69 -11.90
C ASP A 92 0.85 -2.44 -10.58
N CYS A 93 -0.18 -3.28 -10.53
CA CYS A 93 -0.54 -4.15 -9.41
C CYS A 93 -0.25 -5.63 -9.72
N THR A 94 0.68 -5.90 -10.61
CA THR A 94 1.11 -7.27 -10.95
C THR A 94 1.96 -7.89 -9.83
N PRO A 95 2.14 -9.22 -9.81
CA PRO A 95 3.03 -9.89 -8.85
C PRO A 95 4.48 -9.36 -8.92
N SER A 96 5.20 -9.49 -7.80
CA SER A 96 6.59 -9.04 -7.66
C SER A 96 7.49 -9.47 -8.81
N GLY A 97 8.31 -8.56 -9.32
CA GLY A 97 9.22 -8.72 -10.45
C GLY A 97 8.58 -8.48 -11.83
N ILE A 98 7.25 -8.53 -11.93
CA ILE A 98 6.55 -8.28 -13.20
C ILE A 98 6.49 -6.78 -13.49
N GLY A 99 6.24 -5.93 -12.49
CA GLY A 99 6.22 -4.48 -12.66
C GLY A 99 7.53 -3.94 -13.22
N HIS A 100 8.66 -4.44 -12.72
CA HIS A 100 9.98 -4.09 -13.25
C HIS A 100 10.19 -4.56 -14.70
N SER A 101 9.74 -5.79 -15.00
CA SER A 101 9.74 -6.30 -16.39
C SER A 101 8.87 -5.46 -17.31
N ASN A 102 7.67 -5.05 -16.86
CA ASN A 102 6.76 -4.18 -17.59
C ASN A 102 7.37 -2.79 -17.83
N LYS A 103 8.10 -2.24 -16.86
CA LYS A 103 8.84 -0.98 -17.04
C LYS A 103 9.76 -1.05 -18.23
N LEU A 104 10.63 -2.03 -18.28
CA LEU A 104 11.61 -2.20 -19.35
C LEU A 104 10.95 -2.51 -20.71
N LYS A 105 9.89 -3.31 -20.70
CA LYS A 105 9.24 -3.77 -21.93
C LYS A 105 8.28 -2.75 -22.54
N TYR A 106 7.57 -2.01 -21.67
CA TYR A 106 6.48 -1.13 -22.09
C TYR A 106 6.67 0.32 -21.64
N TYR A 107 6.78 0.59 -20.32
CA TYR A 107 6.62 1.94 -19.77
C TYR A 107 7.70 2.90 -20.22
N ASP A 108 8.94 2.42 -20.37
CA ASP A 108 10.06 3.24 -20.87
C ASP A 108 9.80 3.82 -22.28
N ASN A 109 8.90 3.19 -23.07
CA ASN A 109 8.54 3.67 -24.40
C ASN A 109 7.42 4.74 -24.37
N PHE A 110 6.76 4.95 -23.23
CA PHE A 110 5.62 5.87 -23.09
C PHE A 110 5.87 7.02 -22.11
N LYS A 111 7.12 7.32 -21.83
CA LYS A 111 7.52 8.39 -20.90
C LYS A 111 7.06 9.79 -21.34
N ASP A 112 6.94 10.00 -22.63
CA ASP A 112 6.50 11.29 -23.18
C ASP A 112 4.96 11.41 -23.20
N ASP A 113 4.23 10.29 -23.18
CA ASP A 113 2.77 10.24 -23.22
C ASP A 113 2.13 10.18 -21.80
N VAL A 114 2.81 9.53 -20.83
CA VAL A 114 2.27 9.21 -19.50
C VAL A 114 3.00 10.03 -18.42
N LYS A 115 2.23 10.71 -17.56
CA LYS A 115 2.79 11.58 -16.51
C LYS A 115 3.53 10.79 -15.43
N GLY A 116 3.03 9.58 -15.10
CA GLY A 116 3.64 8.78 -14.07
C GLY A 116 3.27 7.31 -14.08
N PHE A 117 4.19 6.50 -13.59
CA PHE A 117 4.07 5.06 -13.45
C PHE A 117 4.28 4.65 -12.00
N LEU A 118 3.37 3.85 -11.47
CA LEU A 118 3.43 3.32 -10.11
C LEU A 118 3.59 1.81 -10.17
N ALA A 119 4.39 1.22 -9.26
CA ALA A 119 4.41 -0.22 -9.04
C ALA A 119 4.26 -0.56 -7.55
N GLN A 120 3.67 -1.71 -7.25
CA GLN A 120 3.31 -2.12 -5.90
C GLN A 120 4.38 -2.98 -5.24
N GLY A 121 4.57 -2.80 -3.94
CA GLY A 121 5.31 -3.75 -3.10
C GLY A 121 6.82 -3.74 -3.31
N SER A 122 7.38 -4.94 -3.49
CA SER A 122 8.84 -5.15 -3.49
C SER A 122 9.47 -5.02 -4.88
N GLU A 123 9.06 -4.01 -5.67
CA GLU A 123 9.64 -3.69 -6.98
C GLU A 123 10.88 -2.79 -6.83
N ASP A 124 11.88 -3.27 -6.08
CA ASP A 124 13.09 -2.48 -5.80
C ASP A 124 13.78 -2.02 -7.10
N GLY A 125 14.15 -0.73 -7.17
CA GLY A 125 14.69 -0.12 -8.38
C GLY A 125 13.65 0.30 -9.42
N PHE A 126 12.34 0.09 -9.22
CA PHE A 126 11.31 0.58 -10.13
C PHE A 126 11.30 2.11 -10.19
N GLY A 127 11.36 2.76 -9.05
CA GLY A 127 11.35 4.21 -8.93
C GLY A 127 11.57 4.68 -7.50
N LYS A 128 11.25 5.94 -7.23
CA LYS A 128 11.34 6.52 -5.88
C LYS A 128 10.36 5.80 -4.95
N LYS A 129 10.86 5.31 -3.81
CA LYS A 129 10.02 4.70 -2.77
C LYS A 129 9.07 5.74 -2.18
N TYR A 130 7.80 5.37 -2.03
CA TYR A 130 6.75 6.26 -1.51
C TYR A 130 5.77 5.55 -0.58
N ALA A 131 5.39 6.26 0.47
CA ALA A 131 4.29 5.94 1.38
C ALA A 131 3.59 7.23 1.83
N ARG A 132 2.27 7.29 1.65
CA ARG A 132 1.45 8.44 2.06
C ARG A 132 1.56 8.70 3.57
N GLY A 133 1.72 9.98 3.92
CA GLY A 133 1.88 10.42 5.31
C GLY A 133 3.31 10.24 5.84
N ILE A 134 4.21 9.58 5.09
CA ILE A 134 5.59 9.35 5.50
C ILE A 134 6.54 10.32 4.77
N ASN A 135 6.60 10.23 3.46
CA ASN A 135 7.57 10.99 2.67
C ASN A 135 6.94 11.80 1.53
N ASP A 136 5.73 12.29 1.69
CA ASP A 136 5.02 13.11 0.69
C ASP A 136 5.88 14.26 0.15
N LYS A 137 6.69 14.87 1.03
CA LYS A 137 7.59 15.99 0.68
C LYS A 137 8.78 15.59 -0.20
N ALA A 138 9.04 14.28 -0.34
CA ALA A 138 10.13 13.80 -1.20
C ALA A 138 9.74 13.73 -2.68
N LEU A 139 8.44 13.82 -3.00
CA LEU A 139 7.96 13.83 -4.38
C LEU A 139 8.36 15.15 -5.08
N THR A 140 8.92 15.02 -6.26
CA THR A 140 9.38 16.15 -7.09
C THR A 140 8.86 16.00 -8.51
N THR A 141 8.67 17.10 -9.22
CA THR A 141 8.16 17.11 -10.60
C THR A 141 9.03 16.35 -11.61
N SER A 142 10.26 15.98 -11.23
CA SER A 142 11.13 15.10 -12.02
C SER A 142 10.86 13.60 -11.81
N ASP A 143 10.08 13.25 -10.80
CA ASP A 143 9.72 11.85 -10.55
C ASP A 143 8.69 11.39 -11.55
N GLN A 144 8.97 10.33 -12.27
CA GLN A 144 8.05 9.70 -13.21
C GLN A 144 7.74 8.25 -12.85
N PHE A 145 8.64 7.61 -12.11
CA PHE A 145 8.47 6.25 -11.61
C PHE A 145 8.46 6.24 -10.08
N ILE A 146 7.41 5.69 -9.50
CA ILE A 146 7.23 5.61 -8.04
C ILE A 146 6.98 4.16 -7.65
N GLN A 147 7.70 3.68 -6.65
CA GLN A 147 7.49 2.40 -5.99
C GLN A 147 6.65 2.62 -4.73
N ILE A 148 5.43 2.12 -4.71
CA ILE A 148 4.62 2.05 -3.48
C ILE A 148 5.17 0.93 -2.62
N VAL A 149 5.67 1.24 -1.44
CA VAL A 149 6.29 0.23 -0.56
C VAL A 149 5.28 -0.79 -0.03
N SER A 150 5.75 -1.90 0.53
CA SER A 150 4.88 -2.97 1.02
C SER A 150 4.05 -2.54 2.24
N CYS A 151 2.94 -3.22 2.50
CA CYS A 151 2.04 -2.93 3.62
C CYS A 151 2.74 -2.97 4.99
N ASN A 152 3.69 -3.90 5.21
CA ASN A 152 4.48 -3.94 6.43
C ASN A 152 5.49 -2.79 6.51
N THR A 153 6.07 -2.38 5.40
CA THR A 153 6.97 -1.21 5.32
C THR A 153 6.21 0.08 5.67
N HIS A 154 4.97 0.24 5.19
CA HIS A 154 4.09 1.34 5.61
C HIS A 154 3.88 1.36 7.12
N ASN A 155 3.55 0.20 7.70
CA ASN A 155 3.31 0.06 9.14
C ASN A 155 4.55 0.41 9.96
N ILE A 156 5.72 -0.18 9.64
CA ILE A 156 7.00 0.14 10.27
C ILE A 156 7.27 1.64 10.21
N SER A 157 7.14 2.23 9.02
CA SER A 157 7.45 3.64 8.80
C SER A 157 6.48 4.57 9.53
N CYS A 158 5.19 4.23 9.57
CA CYS A 158 4.19 5.00 10.29
C CYS A 158 4.46 5.03 11.79
N ILE A 159 4.70 3.87 12.41
CA ILE A 159 5.03 3.76 13.85
C ILE A 159 6.34 4.51 14.16
N THR A 160 7.38 4.31 13.35
CA THR A 160 8.68 4.99 13.53
C THR A 160 8.50 6.50 13.49
N LYS A 161 7.89 7.02 12.43
CA LYS A 161 7.69 8.47 12.24
C LYS A 161 6.86 9.06 13.39
N THR A 162 5.71 8.45 13.69
CA THR A 162 4.77 8.97 14.68
C THR A 162 5.36 9.05 16.06
N LEU A 163 6.10 8.02 16.48
CA LEU A 163 6.59 7.93 17.85
C LEU A 163 7.94 8.60 18.07
N THR A 164 8.80 8.69 17.03
CA THR A 164 10.20 9.06 17.24
C THR A 164 10.68 10.27 16.44
N LEU A 165 10.08 10.60 15.27
CA LEU A 165 10.66 11.60 14.34
C LEU A 165 9.91 12.93 14.28
N ASN A 166 8.80 13.10 14.97
CA ASN A 166 7.95 14.31 14.82
C ASN A 166 8.61 15.63 15.23
N LYS A 167 9.52 15.61 16.21
CA LYS A 167 10.18 16.81 16.72
C LYS A 167 11.68 16.86 16.39
N ASP A 168 12.33 15.73 16.38
CA ASP A 168 13.76 15.58 16.14
C ASP A 168 13.99 14.32 15.29
N PRO A 169 14.52 14.47 14.05
CA PRO A 169 14.88 13.34 13.20
C PRO A 169 15.89 12.38 13.85
N ASP A 170 16.75 12.89 14.74
CA ASP A 170 17.79 12.12 15.40
C ASP A 170 17.35 11.47 16.73
N ASN A 171 16.07 11.57 17.09
CA ASN A 171 15.57 11.03 18.36
C ASN A 171 15.58 9.49 18.39
N LEU A 172 15.44 8.81 17.24
CA LEU A 172 15.51 7.36 17.16
C LEU A 172 16.95 6.87 17.30
N ILE A 173 17.24 6.06 18.33
CA ILE A 173 18.53 5.37 18.50
C ILE A 173 18.52 4.04 17.73
N GLU A 174 17.44 3.26 17.88
CA GLU A 174 17.29 1.94 17.27
C GLU A 174 15.81 1.57 17.17
N GLY A 175 15.39 1.04 16.02
CA GLY A 175 14.06 0.47 15.81
C GLY A 175 14.14 -1.02 15.46
N LYS A 176 13.50 -1.87 16.26
CA LYS A 176 13.41 -3.33 16.02
C LYS A 176 11.98 -3.76 15.80
N TYR A 177 11.81 -4.64 14.81
CA TYR A 177 10.47 -5.09 14.40
C TYR A 177 10.44 -6.60 14.15
N LEU A 178 9.33 -7.23 14.55
CA LEU A 178 9.01 -8.60 14.17
C LEU A 178 7.71 -8.60 13.35
N CYS A 179 7.84 -8.91 12.06
CA CYS A 179 6.70 -9.06 11.15
C CYS A 179 6.17 -10.51 11.21
N VAL A 180 5.07 -10.72 11.90
CA VAL A 180 4.35 -11.99 11.89
C VAL A 180 3.36 -11.95 10.71
N ARG A 181 3.74 -12.64 9.62
CA ARG A 181 3.00 -12.58 8.35
C ARG A 181 1.93 -13.65 8.29
N ARG A 182 0.74 -13.30 7.81
CA ARG A 182 -0.30 -14.29 7.42
C ARG A 182 0.25 -15.28 6.39
N ALA A 183 -0.37 -16.45 6.30
CA ALA A 183 0.04 -17.52 5.38
C ALA A 183 0.02 -17.06 3.92
N ASN A 184 -1.12 -16.53 3.47
CA ASN A 184 -1.37 -16.04 2.10
C ASN A 184 -2.33 -14.87 2.12
N ASP A 185 -2.50 -14.22 0.97
CA ASP A 185 -3.65 -13.39 0.70
C ASP A 185 -4.92 -14.24 0.62
N LEU A 186 -6.06 -13.72 1.11
CA LEU A 186 -7.32 -14.47 1.13
C LEU A 186 -7.78 -14.90 -0.27
N SER A 187 -7.40 -14.14 -1.29
CA SER A 187 -7.68 -14.43 -2.70
C SER A 187 -6.65 -15.35 -3.38
N GLN A 188 -5.61 -15.79 -2.66
CA GLN A 188 -4.53 -16.62 -3.21
C GLN A 188 -4.28 -17.84 -2.31
N PRO A 189 -5.03 -18.93 -2.46
CA PRO A 189 -4.98 -20.09 -1.57
C PRO A 189 -3.80 -21.04 -1.83
N ASP A 190 -2.86 -20.70 -2.71
CA ASP A 190 -1.93 -21.65 -3.34
C ASP A 190 -0.81 -22.16 -2.44
N SER A 191 -0.61 -21.64 -1.23
CA SER A 191 0.44 -22.13 -0.35
C SER A 191 -0.10 -22.55 1.01
N PHE A 192 0.00 -23.85 1.29
CA PHE A 192 -0.27 -24.40 2.61
C PHE A 192 0.96 -24.25 3.51
N ILE A 193 0.76 -23.66 4.69
CA ILE A 193 1.78 -23.53 5.73
C ILE A 193 1.31 -24.34 6.93
N PRO A 194 1.91 -25.53 7.21
CA PRO A 194 1.44 -26.43 8.26
C PRO A 194 1.76 -25.91 9.66
N SER A 195 2.77 -25.07 9.82
CA SER A 195 3.24 -24.53 11.10
C SER A 195 3.96 -23.20 10.90
N PRO A 196 4.22 -22.41 11.96
CA PRO A 196 5.01 -21.20 11.86
C PRO A 196 6.37 -21.44 11.21
N GLN A 197 6.74 -20.58 10.27
CA GLN A 197 7.99 -20.62 9.53
C GLN A 197 8.77 -19.33 9.74
N VAL A 198 9.98 -19.42 10.27
CA VAL A 198 10.87 -18.26 10.44
C VAL A 198 11.47 -17.85 9.10
N GLY A 199 11.61 -16.54 8.91
CA GLY A 199 12.30 -15.96 7.77
C GLY A 199 13.83 -15.99 7.94
N VAL A 200 14.53 -15.88 6.83
CA VAL A 200 15.99 -15.78 6.79
C VAL A 200 16.37 -14.29 6.79
N HIS A 201 17.44 -13.93 7.52
CA HIS A 201 18.04 -12.61 7.43
C HIS A 201 18.98 -12.58 6.22
N ASN A 202 18.53 -11.93 5.15
CA ASN A 202 19.28 -11.82 3.89
C ASN A 202 20.11 -10.53 3.84
N ASP A 203 19.89 -9.61 4.77
CA ASP A 203 20.60 -8.35 4.89
C ASP A 203 21.28 -8.26 6.24
N MET A 204 22.60 -7.98 6.25
CA MET A 204 23.38 -7.94 7.49
C MET A 204 23.06 -6.71 8.36
N GLN A 205 22.62 -5.61 7.75
CA GLN A 205 22.30 -4.38 8.46
C GLN A 205 20.83 -4.36 8.91
N TYR A 206 19.92 -4.70 8.00
CA TYR A 206 18.48 -4.53 8.21
C TYR A 206 17.74 -5.83 8.58
N GLY A 207 18.40 -6.99 8.47
CA GLY A 207 17.83 -8.31 8.71
C GLY A 207 16.89 -8.77 7.60
N SER A 208 15.72 -8.17 7.44
CA SER A 208 14.80 -8.46 6.34
C SER A 208 14.51 -7.23 5.48
N HIS A 209 14.01 -7.46 4.26
CA HIS A 209 13.66 -6.40 3.31
C HIS A 209 12.68 -5.33 3.87
N HIS A 210 11.87 -5.65 4.90
CA HIS A 210 10.92 -4.69 5.45
C HIS A 210 11.61 -3.49 6.11
N ALA A 211 12.67 -3.71 6.91
CA ALA A 211 13.45 -2.61 7.48
C ALA A 211 14.34 -1.94 6.43
N ALA A 212 14.91 -2.70 5.49
CA ALA A 212 15.68 -2.14 4.36
C ALA A 212 14.82 -1.18 3.51
N ASP A 213 13.60 -1.58 3.18
CA ASP A 213 12.66 -0.74 2.44
C ASP A 213 12.22 0.49 3.25
N ALA A 214 12.00 0.35 4.57
CA ALA A 214 11.68 1.48 5.44
C ALA A 214 12.85 2.46 5.56
N ALA A 215 14.08 1.99 5.72
CA ALA A 215 15.29 2.82 5.70
C ALA A 215 15.45 3.54 4.36
N GLY A 216 15.26 2.82 3.24
CA GLY A 216 15.25 3.41 1.90
C GLY A 216 14.15 4.46 1.70
N LEU A 217 12.98 4.28 2.31
CA LEU A 217 11.91 5.27 2.29
C LEU A 217 12.34 6.54 3.04
N PHE A 218 12.89 6.43 4.26
CA PHE A 218 13.37 7.57 5.04
C PHE A 218 14.59 8.24 4.41
N SER A 219 15.44 7.50 3.69
CA SER A 219 16.57 8.08 2.97
C SER A 219 16.14 9.08 1.88
N THR A 220 14.93 8.96 1.32
CA THR A 220 14.36 9.96 0.41
C THR A 220 14.15 11.33 1.08
N LEU A 221 14.10 11.37 2.41
CA LEU A 221 14.02 12.56 3.24
C LEU A 221 15.38 12.99 3.81
N GLY A 222 16.49 12.34 3.39
CA GLY A 222 17.83 12.58 3.91
C GLY A 222 18.08 12.00 5.31
N MET A 223 17.24 11.06 5.78
CA MET A 223 17.37 10.42 7.10
C MET A 223 18.03 9.05 6.96
N ASP A 224 19.06 8.79 7.77
CA ASP A 224 19.68 7.46 7.92
C ASP A 224 19.27 6.88 9.27
N LEU A 225 18.35 5.91 9.25
CA LEU A 225 17.74 5.35 10.45
C LEU A 225 18.28 3.95 10.74
N ASN A 226 18.64 3.69 12.00
CA ASN A 226 19.03 2.37 12.48
C ASN A 226 17.79 1.50 12.72
N LEU A 227 17.36 0.77 11.69
CA LEU A 227 16.21 -0.11 11.69
C LEU A 227 16.65 -1.56 11.51
N PHE A 228 15.96 -2.48 12.16
CA PHE A 228 16.16 -3.92 12.00
C PHE A 228 14.82 -4.66 12.04
N SER A 229 14.61 -5.60 11.16
CA SER A 229 13.41 -6.42 11.17
C SER A 229 13.69 -7.91 10.99
N SER A 230 12.92 -8.71 11.73
CA SER A 230 12.77 -10.15 11.49
C SER A 230 11.37 -10.41 10.94
N ALA A 231 11.20 -11.52 10.25
CA ALA A 231 9.90 -11.92 9.75
C ALA A 231 9.66 -13.41 9.99
N MET A 232 8.40 -13.77 10.20
CA MET A 232 7.95 -15.16 10.19
C MET A 232 6.59 -15.25 9.50
N LYS A 233 6.28 -16.39 8.90
CA LYS A 233 4.94 -16.73 8.43
C LYS A 233 4.25 -17.64 9.43
N VAL A 234 2.94 -17.44 9.59
CA VAL A 234 2.10 -18.32 10.42
C VAL A 234 1.00 -18.94 9.57
N ASN A 235 0.41 -20.05 10.05
CA ASN A 235 -0.64 -20.79 9.36
C ASN A 235 -2.04 -20.15 9.47
N SER A 236 -2.14 -18.95 10.04
CA SER A 236 -3.38 -18.18 10.08
C SER A 236 -3.46 -17.19 8.90
N GLN A 237 -4.68 -16.77 8.60
CA GLN A 237 -4.97 -15.74 7.58
C GLN A 237 -5.22 -14.38 8.23
N TYR A 238 -6.03 -13.56 7.64
CA TYR A 238 -6.42 -12.21 8.04
C TYR A 238 -5.29 -11.18 7.92
N MET A 239 -4.89 -10.52 9.00
CA MET A 239 -3.92 -9.40 8.96
C MET A 239 -2.53 -9.86 9.40
N HIS A 240 -1.49 -9.14 8.97
CA HIS A 240 -0.17 -9.27 9.57
C HIS A 240 -0.17 -8.63 10.96
N VAL A 241 0.65 -9.18 11.85
CA VAL A 241 0.93 -8.60 13.16
C VAL A 241 2.36 -8.07 13.13
N LEU A 242 2.57 -6.85 13.60
CA LEU A 242 3.87 -6.26 13.81
C LEU A 242 4.09 -6.03 15.31
N TRP A 243 5.14 -6.61 15.87
CA TRP A 243 5.70 -6.16 17.12
C TRP A 243 6.81 -5.15 16.86
N PHE A 244 6.88 -4.10 17.66
CA PHE A 244 7.92 -3.09 17.56
C PHE A 244 8.56 -2.82 18.93
N ASN A 245 9.86 -2.44 18.91
CA ASN A 245 10.60 -1.88 20.01
C ASN A 245 11.46 -0.73 19.50
N LEU A 246 11.25 0.45 20.06
CA LEU A 246 11.92 1.68 19.67
C LEU A 246 12.71 2.22 20.83
N LYS A 247 14.01 2.43 20.65
CA LYS A 247 14.86 3.16 21.60
C LYS A 247 14.98 4.59 21.15
N VAL A 248 14.73 5.52 22.08
CA VAL A 248 14.72 6.97 21.83
C VAL A 248 15.67 7.71 22.75
N LYS A 249 16.21 8.85 22.27
CA LYS A 249 17.08 9.73 23.07
C LYS A 249 16.28 10.51 24.11
N GLU A 250 15.15 11.09 23.67
CA GLU A 250 14.31 11.91 24.52
C GLU A 250 13.38 11.04 25.38
N PRO A 251 13.26 11.33 26.68
CA PRO A 251 12.38 10.57 27.57
C PRO A 251 10.91 10.75 27.15
N THR A 252 10.15 9.68 27.30
CA THR A 252 8.73 9.66 26.96
C THR A 252 7.91 8.88 28.00
N THR A 253 6.61 9.13 28.04
CA THR A 253 5.67 8.43 28.90
C THR A 253 4.65 7.66 28.09
N LEU A 254 3.99 6.67 28.69
CA LEU A 254 2.91 5.93 28.02
C LEU A 254 1.77 6.87 27.58
N SER A 255 1.45 7.89 28.37
CA SER A 255 0.44 8.90 28.01
C SER A 255 0.83 9.68 26.76
N SER A 256 2.11 10.13 26.69
CA SER A 256 2.62 10.85 25.50
C SER A 256 2.66 9.96 24.27
N VAL A 257 2.99 8.68 24.40
CA VAL A 257 2.95 7.70 23.31
C VAL A 257 1.53 7.55 22.76
N LYS A 258 0.53 7.36 23.64
CA LYS A 258 -0.88 7.27 23.25
C LYS A 258 -1.36 8.55 22.57
N GLU A 259 -1.03 9.71 23.13
CA GLU A 259 -1.39 11.01 22.53
C GLU A 259 -0.83 11.19 21.12
N LYS A 260 0.45 10.86 20.88
CA LYS A 260 1.06 10.91 19.55
C LYS A 260 0.36 10.02 18.55
N LEU A 261 -0.05 8.80 18.96
CA LEU A 261 -0.76 7.86 18.11
C LEU A 261 -2.17 8.35 17.80
N HIS A 262 -2.92 8.82 18.79
CA HIS A 262 -4.27 9.37 18.60
C HIS A 262 -4.31 10.63 17.71
N ASN A 263 -3.25 11.44 17.73
CA ASN A 263 -3.16 12.68 16.94
C ASN A 263 -2.68 12.45 15.49
N ASN A 264 -2.48 11.19 15.07
CA ASN A 264 -2.13 10.86 13.70
C ASN A 264 -3.31 10.18 12.98
N ASP A 265 -3.95 10.88 12.06
CA ASP A 265 -5.11 10.39 11.30
C ASP A 265 -4.84 9.10 10.52
N HIS A 266 -3.57 8.79 10.25
CA HIS A 266 -3.18 7.53 9.59
C HIS A 266 -3.05 6.34 10.55
N VAL A 267 -3.23 6.55 11.86
CA VAL A 267 -3.16 5.52 12.90
C VAL A 267 -4.55 5.25 13.43
N ALA A 268 -4.98 4.01 13.44
CA ALA A 268 -6.15 3.57 14.20
C ALA A 268 -5.71 2.94 15.52
N MET A 269 -6.46 3.19 16.59
CA MET A 269 -6.28 2.52 17.87
C MET A 269 -7.33 1.43 18.04
N THR A 270 -6.99 0.33 18.72
CA THR A 270 -7.95 -0.75 18.99
C THR A 270 -7.71 -1.40 20.36
N ASN A 271 -8.79 -1.81 21.01
CA ASN A 271 -8.76 -2.71 22.17
C ASN A 271 -9.01 -4.18 21.77
N LYS A 272 -9.19 -4.46 20.48
CA LYS A 272 -9.28 -5.83 19.96
C LYS A 272 -7.89 -6.44 19.87
N ASP A 273 -7.74 -7.65 20.37
CA ASP A 273 -6.47 -8.41 20.41
C ASP A 273 -6.36 -9.48 19.30
N LEU A 274 -7.46 -9.76 18.57
CA LEU A 274 -7.51 -10.72 17.48
C LEU A 274 -7.53 -10.04 16.11
N THR A 275 -6.64 -10.44 15.22
CA THR A 275 -6.61 -9.97 13.82
C THR A 275 -7.92 -10.20 13.09
N SER A 276 -8.62 -11.29 13.39
CA SER A 276 -9.93 -11.62 12.78
C SER A 276 -11.03 -10.63 13.15
N THR A 277 -11.03 -10.08 14.36
CA THR A 277 -12.04 -9.10 14.79
C THR A 277 -11.81 -7.74 14.16
N VAL A 278 -10.55 -7.32 13.98
CA VAL A 278 -10.20 -6.11 13.23
C VAL A 278 -10.48 -6.28 11.74
N PHE A 279 -10.17 -7.46 11.18
CA PHE A 279 -10.53 -7.79 9.80
C PHE A 279 -12.04 -7.74 9.56
N SER A 280 -12.84 -8.29 10.51
CA SER A 280 -14.30 -8.22 10.44
C SER A 280 -14.81 -6.77 10.43
N PHE A 281 -14.22 -5.89 11.24
CA PHE A 281 -14.53 -4.48 11.21
C PHE A 281 -14.25 -3.86 9.82
N GLY A 282 -13.08 -4.15 9.23
CA GLY A 282 -12.74 -3.70 7.88
C GLY A 282 -13.73 -4.20 6.82
N ARG A 283 -14.19 -5.45 6.93
CA ARG A 283 -15.22 -6.02 6.04
C ARG A 283 -16.52 -5.22 6.11
N ASP A 284 -16.94 -4.84 7.31
CA ASP A 284 -18.26 -4.24 7.55
C ASP A 284 -18.27 -2.70 7.34
N HIS A 285 -17.15 -2.04 7.52
CA HIS A 285 -17.06 -0.57 7.53
C HIS A 285 -16.07 0.02 6.51
N GLY A 286 -15.16 -0.78 5.98
CA GLY A 286 -14.15 -0.34 5.02
C GLY A 286 -14.61 -0.51 3.56
N HIS A 287 -13.77 -0.12 2.63
CA HIS A 287 -13.99 -0.30 1.20
C HIS A 287 -13.39 -1.64 0.74
N TYR A 288 -14.20 -2.52 0.15
CA TYR A 288 -13.78 -3.90 -0.20
C TYR A 288 -13.10 -4.64 0.98
N GLY A 289 -13.55 -4.40 2.19
CA GLY A 289 -12.97 -4.96 3.40
C GLY A 289 -11.63 -4.32 3.83
N ARG A 290 -11.20 -3.20 3.23
CA ARG A 290 -9.96 -2.49 3.55
C ARG A 290 -10.26 -1.21 4.32
N ILE A 291 -9.46 -0.96 5.34
CA ILE A 291 -9.35 0.32 6.04
C ILE A 291 -8.08 1.03 5.55
N MET A 292 -8.14 2.35 5.40
CA MET A 292 -7.05 3.10 4.74
C MET A 292 -5.97 3.57 5.71
N ASN A 293 -6.11 3.31 7.01
CA ASN A 293 -5.06 3.63 7.98
C ASN A 293 -3.73 2.93 7.63
N GLN A 294 -2.61 3.53 7.99
CA GLN A 294 -1.29 2.96 7.81
C GLN A 294 -1.02 1.80 8.77
N THR A 295 -1.60 1.89 9.97
CA THR A 295 -1.46 0.89 11.05
C THR A 295 -2.68 0.88 11.96
N VAL A 296 -2.91 -0.24 12.64
CA VAL A 296 -3.91 -0.39 13.72
C VAL A 296 -3.18 -0.82 14.98
N VAL A 297 -3.04 0.08 15.95
CA VAL A 297 -2.27 -0.16 17.17
C VAL A 297 -3.14 -0.78 18.25
N VAL A 298 -2.68 -1.88 18.84
CA VAL A 298 -3.34 -2.54 19.98
C VAL A 298 -2.99 -1.78 21.24
N GLU A 299 -3.91 -0.94 21.73
CA GLU A 299 -3.64 0.04 22.78
C GLU A 299 -3.13 -0.60 24.09
N GLN A 300 -3.75 -1.71 24.51
CA GLN A 300 -3.39 -2.41 25.73
C GLN A 300 -2.01 -3.11 25.69
N SER A 301 -1.41 -3.23 24.50
CA SER A 301 -0.06 -3.79 24.31
C SER A 301 1.06 -2.76 24.42
N LEU A 302 0.74 -1.47 24.49
CA LEU A 302 1.71 -0.40 24.55
C LEU A 302 2.43 -0.39 25.91
N HIS A 303 3.74 -0.31 25.86
CA HIS A 303 4.59 -0.26 27.05
C HIS A 303 5.75 0.72 26.85
N VAL A 304 6.08 1.46 27.90
CA VAL A 304 7.27 2.32 27.96
C VAL A 304 8.15 1.86 29.11
N LYS A 305 9.37 1.47 28.77
CA LYS A 305 10.37 1.00 29.74
C LYS A 305 11.46 2.07 29.91
N ASN A 306 11.77 2.40 31.19
CA ASN A 306 12.83 3.35 31.53
C ASN A 306 12.75 4.69 30.76
N GLU A 307 11.54 5.14 30.40
CA GLU A 307 11.27 6.38 29.65
C GLU A 307 11.90 6.44 28.23
N HIS A 308 12.69 5.46 27.82
CA HIS A 308 13.47 5.47 26.58
C HIS A 308 13.22 4.27 25.65
N GLU A 309 12.45 3.28 26.07
CA GLU A 309 12.08 2.14 25.21
C GLU A 309 10.57 2.05 25.08
N ILE A 310 10.07 2.16 23.84
CA ILE A 310 8.65 2.06 23.51
C ILE A 310 8.43 0.72 22.81
N SER A 311 7.50 -0.09 23.28
CA SER A 311 7.14 -1.34 22.63
C SER A 311 5.63 -1.54 22.54
N GLY A 312 5.20 -2.36 21.60
CA GLY A 312 3.79 -2.68 21.43
C GLY A 312 3.55 -3.58 20.23
N PHE A 313 2.27 -3.91 20.03
CA PHE A 313 1.79 -4.63 18.87
C PHE A 313 0.88 -3.75 18.04
N CYS A 314 0.94 -3.93 16.74
CA CYS A 314 -0.03 -3.36 15.81
C CYS A 314 -0.35 -4.35 14.69
N PHE A 315 -1.51 -4.16 14.07
CA PHE A 315 -1.92 -4.93 12.91
C PHE A 315 -1.68 -4.10 11.66
N THR A 316 -1.17 -4.74 10.62
CA THR A 316 -1.06 -4.12 9.30
C THR A 316 -2.39 -4.23 8.60
N PRO A 317 -3.06 -3.10 8.27
CA PRO A 317 -4.29 -3.12 7.49
C PRO A 317 -4.09 -3.88 6.19
N GLN A 318 -5.06 -4.72 5.83
CA GLN A 318 -4.94 -5.54 4.65
C GLN A 318 -4.98 -4.67 3.39
N ASP A 319 -3.79 -4.37 2.84
CA ASP A 319 -3.54 -3.64 1.60
C ASP A 319 -4.14 -2.22 1.51
N GLY A 320 -4.91 -1.78 2.51
CA GLY A 320 -5.53 -0.45 2.51
C GLY A 320 -4.51 0.69 2.49
N ASN A 321 -3.42 0.55 3.23
CA ASN A 321 -2.32 1.53 3.23
C ASN A 321 -1.62 1.64 1.87
N SER A 322 -1.44 0.53 1.16
CA SER A 322 -0.86 0.53 -0.19
C SER A 322 -1.82 1.13 -1.21
N ILE A 323 -3.13 0.87 -1.08
CA ILE A 323 -4.18 1.47 -1.93
C ILE A 323 -4.19 2.99 -1.74
N LEU A 324 -4.21 3.47 -0.49
CA LEU A 324 -4.14 4.90 -0.18
C LEU A 324 -2.93 5.57 -0.82
N SER A 325 -1.74 4.97 -0.66
CA SER A 325 -0.51 5.51 -1.23
C SER A 325 -0.53 5.52 -2.76
N SER A 326 -1.16 4.52 -3.39
CA SER A 326 -1.33 4.45 -4.84
C SER A 326 -2.22 5.59 -5.35
N ILE A 327 -3.36 5.83 -4.70
CA ILE A 327 -4.25 6.93 -5.06
C ILE A 327 -3.54 8.27 -4.82
N SER A 328 -2.88 8.45 -3.67
CA SER A 328 -2.16 9.69 -3.37
C SER A 328 -1.08 10.01 -4.40
N ALA A 329 -0.30 9.01 -4.82
CA ALA A 329 0.72 9.20 -5.85
C ALA A 329 0.10 9.44 -7.24
N ALA A 330 -0.99 8.77 -7.59
CA ALA A 330 -1.70 9.01 -8.84
C ALA A 330 -2.27 10.44 -8.88
N GLU A 331 -2.93 10.87 -7.81
CA GLU A 331 -3.45 12.24 -7.68
C GLU A 331 -2.34 13.29 -7.71
N TRP A 332 -1.18 12.99 -7.13
CA TRP A 332 -0.01 13.87 -7.23
C TRP A 332 0.46 14.07 -8.68
N PHE A 333 0.47 13.03 -9.50
CA PHE A 333 0.77 13.16 -10.94
C PHE A 333 -0.31 13.94 -11.70
N LEU A 334 -1.58 13.76 -11.34
CA LEU A 334 -2.69 14.44 -11.99
C LEU A 334 -2.83 15.90 -11.55
N TYR A 335 -2.58 16.19 -10.26
CA TYR A 335 -2.85 17.45 -9.59
C TYR A 335 -1.77 17.81 -8.55
N PRO A 336 -0.52 18.05 -8.95
CA PRO A 336 0.61 18.18 -8.01
C PRO A 336 0.45 19.27 -6.95
N HIS A 337 -0.38 20.29 -7.20
CA HIS A 337 -0.60 21.41 -6.29
C HIS A 337 -1.86 21.27 -5.42
N SER A 338 -2.74 20.33 -5.68
CA SER A 338 -4.03 20.16 -4.99
C SER A 338 -4.39 18.70 -4.68
N TYR A 339 -3.48 17.76 -4.87
CA TYR A 339 -3.74 16.34 -4.62
C TYR A 339 -4.14 16.06 -3.17
N GLU A 340 -3.59 16.80 -2.21
CA GLU A 340 -3.92 16.64 -0.80
C GLU A 340 -5.39 16.96 -0.52
N ASP A 341 -5.92 18.01 -1.13
CA ASP A 341 -7.34 18.37 -1.01
C ASP A 341 -8.23 17.31 -1.65
N LYS A 342 -7.82 16.77 -2.80
CA LYS A 342 -8.59 15.75 -3.52
C LYS A 342 -8.72 14.44 -2.74
N ILE A 343 -7.65 13.95 -2.13
CA ILE A 343 -7.68 12.72 -1.36
C ILE A 343 -8.46 12.85 -0.03
N GLN A 344 -8.85 14.06 0.40
CA GLN A 344 -9.72 14.25 1.57
C GLN A 344 -11.08 13.56 1.42
N CYS A 345 -11.56 13.33 0.21
CA CYS A 345 -12.79 12.56 -0.04
C CYS A 345 -12.72 11.14 0.56
N LEU A 346 -11.52 10.60 0.77
CA LEU A 346 -11.30 9.28 1.36
C LEU A 346 -11.28 9.28 2.90
N SER A 347 -11.47 10.44 3.54
CA SER A 347 -11.37 10.57 5.01
C SER A 347 -12.35 9.69 5.78
N ASN A 348 -13.50 9.35 5.18
CA ASN A 348 -14.48 8.42 5.74
C ASN A 348 -14.01 6.96 5.81
N LEU A 349 -12.87 6.63 5.18
CA LEU A 349 -12.24 5.30 5.20
C LEU A 349 -11.06 5.21 6.19
N PHE A 350 -10.84 6.27 6.97
CA PHE A 350 -9.92 6.31 8.09
C PHE A 350 -10.70 6.20 9.39
N PHE A 351 -10.18 5.42 10.30
CA PHE A 351 -10.81 5.17 11.59
C PHE A 351 -9.83 5.53 12.71
N ASN A 352 -10.26 6.36 13.67
CA ASN A 352 -9.45 6.67 14.84
C ASN A 352 -9.48 5.52 15.85
N ILE A 353 -10.63 4.83 15.95
CA ILE A 353 -10.87 3.70 16.87
C ILE A 353 -11.55 2.57 16.10
N ILE A 354 -11.04 1.35 16.27
CA ILE A 354 -11.55 0.12 15.67
C ILE A 354 -11.94 -0.90 16.72
#